data_c1c8f15085d240f46e87954bba1ab316
#
_entry.id   c1c8f15085d240f46e87954bba1ab316
#
_cell.length_a   1.000
_cell.length_b   1.000
_cell.length_c   1.000
_cell.angle_alpha   90.00
_cell.angle_beta   90.00
_cell.angle_gamma   90.00
#
_symmetry.space_group_name_H-M   'P 1'
#
loop_
_entity.id
_entity.type
_entity.pdbx_description
1 polymer ?
#
loop_
_entity_poly.entity_id
_entity_poly.type
_entity_poly.pdbx_seq_one_letter_code
_entity_poly.pdbx_strand_id
1 'polypeptide(L)'
;MRQRHAALALVVSAALVTAACSDPPTSGGDAARTGDGDGEGAELPDCPLDALDEAEGPAEVTLWYGGIGGPTKQTLEDIVADFNASQDRVVVTASDQGSSFAEVNRKFESAASADTSQLPDIVMLENTQMQSLVDGGLILPAEACMEAAGYDPTQIEPAVRSAFTVDDVFYPGYVNVSSQVLYYNKAHFLKAGLDPEAPPQTLEELYDVARTLRDAGVSDEPLSFKVSHAVFENWLSGEGIDVVDNANGRDGLATEATFAVPEATDTLALLRKMVDEGLINVFSNAEGSVDHFLALVTQDSSMLIETSTASTTIAQAVSGQLTAAEAGIDFDASVVDQADLVPGTGLFPGLSSPGQVHPGGAGFFIVNTSPPADQAGAWALLEFMLQPANAKAWHLNGGYLPIVKSVQDEPDVQAFWQDDLAGVLLKPAVDQLADADPDLPGPLIGPYPDFIDDLEDAMEAVLFDDAEPAGALADAQDSVTGSLQRYAED
;
A
#
# COMPACT_ATOMS: atom_id res chain seq x y z
N MET A 1 -5.03 -48.28 -39.50
CA MET A 1 -4.61 -49.59 -38.89
C MET A 1 -4.97 -49.59 -37.41
N ARG A 2 -5.77 -50.61 -37.08
CA ARG A 2 -6.30 -50.88 -35.74
C ARG A 2 -5.22 -51.46 -34.81
N GLN A 3 -5.28 -51.14 -33.52
CA GLN A 3 -5.07 -52.07 -32.37
C GLN A 3 -5.07 -51.22 -31.08
N ARG A 4 -5.93 -51.37 -30.17
CA ARG A 4 -6.51 -52.41 -29.28
C ARG A 4 -6.02 -52.22 -27.85
N HIS A 5 -7.01 -52.05 -27.01
CA HIS A 5 -7.11 -51.96 -25.55
C HIS A 5 -6.28 -52.98 -24.77
N ALA A 6 -5.90 -52.59 -23.53
CA ALA A 6 -5.86 -53.50 -22.38
C ALA A 6 -6.25 -52.73 -21.10
N ALA A 7 -7.35 -53.13 -20.53
CA ALA A 7 -7.81 -52.77 -19.21
C ALA A 7 -7.12 -53.69 -18.18
N LEU A 8 -6.67 -53.12 -17.06
CA LEU A 8 -6.22 -53.88 -15.90
C LEU A 8 -7.10 -53.49 -14.69
N ALA A 9 -7.92 -54.39 -14.26
CA ALA A 9 -8.72 -54.31 -13.05
C ALA A 9 -7.85 -54.66 -11.84
N LEU A 10 -7.84 -53.84 -10.80
CA LEU A 10 -7.25 -54.17 -9.51
C LEU A 10 -8.34 -54.21 -8.43
N VAL A 11 -8.37 -55.35 -7.77
CA VAL A 11 -9.31 -55.76 -6.75
C VAL A 11 -9.03 -55.03 -5.44
N VAL A 12 -10.05 -54.40 -4.85
CA VAL A 12 -10.00 -53.78 -3.52
C VAL A 12 -10.32 -54.85 -2.49
N SER A 13 -9.38 -55.16 -1.61
CA SER A 13 -9.64 -55.94 -0.40
C SER A 13 -9.85 -54.99 0.76
N ALA A 14 -11.04 -55.00 1.32
CA ALA A 14 -11.40 -54.31 2.55
C ALA A 14 -10.86 -55.07 3.76
N ALA A 15 -10.05 -54.43 4.59
CA ALA A 15 -9.74 -54.89 5.93
C ALA A 15 -10.36 -53.93 6.95
N LEU A 16 -11.38 -54.43 7.68
CA LEU A 16 -11.90 -53.77 8.87
C LEU A 16 -10.85 -53.82 10.00
N VAL A 17 -10.48 -52.66 10.50
CA VAL A 17 -9.78 -52.55 11.80
C VAL A 17 -10.66 -51.74 12.71
N THR A 18 -11.01 -52.34 13.85
CA THR A 18 -11.80 -51.76 14.93
C THR A 18 -11.00 -50.66 15.64
N ALA A 19 -11.58 -49.46 15.68
CA ALA A 19 -11.05 -48.33 16.40
C ALA A 19 -11.31 -48.45 17.91
N ALA A 20 -10.26 -48.36 18.71
CA ALA A 20 -10.36 -48.07 20.14
C ALA A 20 -10.30 -46.55 20.30
N CYS A 21 -11.30 -45.98 20.97
CA CYS A 21 -11.33 -44.59 21.36
C CYS A 21 -10.23 -44.28 22.38
N SER A 22 -9.40 -43.33 22.06
CA SER A 22 -8.62 -42.59 23.05
C SER A 22 -8.75 -41.10 22.70
N ASP A 23 -9.32 -40.34 23.65
CA ASP A 23 -9.51 -38.91 23.55
C ASP A 23 -8.13 -38.18 23.40
N PRO A 24 -8.04 -37.17 22.54
CA PRO A 24 -6.88 -36.29 22.53
C PRO A 24 -6.98 -35.29 23.70
N PRO A 25 -5.81 -34.79 24.21
CA PRO A 25 -5.84 -33.81 25.27
C PRO A 25 -6.32 -32.45 24.70
N THR A 26 -7.34 -31.91 25.37
CA THR A 26 -7.81 -30.54 25.17
C THR A 26 -6.72 -29.57 25.62
N SER A 27 -6.01 -28.94 24.68
CA SER A 27 -5.32 -27.68 24.92
C SER A 27 -6.33 -26.58 24.59
N GLY A 28 -6.93 -26.02 25.62
CA GLY A 28 -7.84 -24.91 25.52
C GLY A 28 -7.10 -23.65 25.21
N GLY A 29 -7.63 -22.95 24.24
CA GLY A 29 -7.42 -21.55 23.93
C GLY A 29 -8.69 -21.07 23.27
N ASP A 30 -9.83 -21.12 24.01
CA ASP A 30 -11.02 -20.37 23.64
C ASP A 30 -10.78 -18.89 23.93
N ALA A 31 -10.32 -18.14 22.95
CA ALA A 31 -10.56 -16.72 22.87
C ALA A 31 -11.89 -16.52 22.14
N ALA A 32 -13.00 -16.85 22.83
CA ALA A 32 -14.31 -16.42 22.39
C ALA A 32 -14.38 -14.89 22.51
N ARG A 33 -14.46 -14.18 21.39
CA ARG A 33 -14.93 -12.80 21.34
C ARG A 33 -16.37 -12.76 21.84
N THR A 34 -16.59 -12.44 23.10
CA THR A 34 -17.88 -12.03 23.63
C THR A 34 -17.94 -10.52 23.53
N GLY A 35 -18.60 -10.00 22.49
CA GLY A 35 -19.05 -8.61 22.50
C GLY A 35 -20.01 -8.40 23.66
N ASP A 36 -19.55 -7.57 24.61
CA ASP A 36 -20.36 -6.66 25.41
C ASP A 36 -19.42 -5.73 26.18
N GLY A 37 -19.33 -4.55 25.77
CA GLY A 37 -19.32 -3.26 26.31
C GLY A 37 -18.40 -2.76 27.35
N ASP A 38 -18.15 -1.73 27.53
CA ASP A 38 -17.48 -0.77 28.41
C ASP A 38 -15.94 -0.71 28.23
N GLY A 39 -15.52 0.25 27.43
CA GLY A 39 -14.22 0.87 27.18
C GLY A 39 -13.07 0.60 28.17
N GLU A 40 -12.64 -0.65 28.29
CA GLU A 40 -11.26 -0.94 28.68
C GLU A 40 -10.52 -1.27 27.37
N GLY A 41 -9.51 -0.45 27.01
CA GLY A 41 -8.68 -0.68 25.82
C GLY A 41 -8.18 -2.13 25.78
N ALA A 42 -8.03 -2.70 24.60
CA ALA A 42 -7.53 -4.07 24.42
C ALA A 42 -6.23 -4.23 25.23
N GLU A 43 -6.14 -5.26 26.07
CA GLU A 43 -4.92 -5.55 26.84
C GLU A 43 -3.81 -5.95 25.84
N LEU A 44 -2.79 -5.12 25.70
CA LEU A 44 -1.67 -5.38 24.80
C LEU A 44 -0.88 -6.61 25.26
N PRO A 45 -0.38 -7.46 24.37
CA PRO A 45 0.53 -8.54 24.71
C PRO A 45 1.86 -7.98 25.25
N ASP A 46 2.59 -8.79 26.01
CA ASP A 46 3.93 -8.42 26.46
C ASP A 46 4.91 -8.31 25.27
N CYS A 47 5.64 -7.20 25.17
CA CYS A 47 6.80 -7.12 24.31
C CYS A 47 8.07 -7.50 25.11
N PRO A 48 8.82 -8.54 24.72
CA PRO A 48 9.85 -9.16 25.56
C PRO A 48 11.20 -8.42 25.52
N LEU A 49 11.23 -7.10 25.74
CA LEU A 49 12.46 -6.28 25.61
C LEU A 49 13.61 -6.77 26.48
N ASP A 50 13.32 -7.28 27.70
CA ASP A 50 14.32 -7.79 28.64
C ASP A 50 15.01 -9.05 28.13
N ALA A 51 14.43 -9.77 27.15
CA ALA A 51 15.02 -10.99 26.58
C ALA A 51 16.39 -10.76 25.93
N LEU A 52 16.67 -9.54 25.44
CA LEU A 52 18.00 -9.19 24.94
C LEU A 52 19.05 -9.18 26.08
N ASP A 53 18.69 -8.82 27.31
CA ASP A 53 19.60 -8.80 28.45
C ASP A 53 19.91 -10.22 28.98
N GLU A 54 19.00 -11.17 28.73
CA GLU A 54 19.11 -12.56 29.13
C GLU A 54 19.81 -13.44 28.09
N ALA A 55 19.98 -12.93 26.86
CA ALA A 55 20.58 -13.70 25.76
C ALA A 55 22.08 -13.94 25.97
N GLU A 56 22.57 -15.17 25.68
CA GLU A 56 23.99 -15.53 25.76
C GLU A 56 24.87 -14.92 24.65
N GLY A 57 24.25 -14.36 23.60
CA GLY A 57 24.92 -13.77 22.43
C GLY A 57 24.02 -12.74 21.75
N PRO A 58 24.44 -12.15 20.62
CA PRO A 58 23.59 -11.25 19.87
C PRO A 58 22.36 -11.99 19.35
N ALA A 59 21.19 -11.32 19.36
CA ALA A 59 20.00 -11.81 18.66
C ALA A 59 20.23 -11.74 17.15
N GLU A 60 19.83 -12.80 16.41
CA GLU A 60 20.00 -12.88 14.95
C GLU A 60 18.64 -12.64 14.30
N VAL A 61 18.40 -11.42 13.85
CA VAL A 61 17.11 -10.95 13.29
C VAL A 61 17.16 -11.01 11.77
N THR A 62 16.15 -11.63 11.18
CA THR A 62 15.93 -11.65 9.74
C THR A 62 14.81 -10.67 9.33
N LEU A 63 15.07 -9.86 8.32
CA LEU A 63 14.10 -8.94 7.73
C LEU A 63 13.81 -9.35 6.29
N TRP A 64 12.54 -9.69 5.98
CA TRP A 64 12.09 -9.85 4.60
C TRP A 64 11.45 -8.55 4.10
N TYR A 65 11.90 -8.09 2.95
CA TYR A 65 11.37 -6.93 2.27
C TYR A 65 11.30 -7.16 0.75
N GLY A 66 10.58 -6.33 0.02
CA GLY A 66 10.49 -6.32 -1.43
C GLY A 66 9.58 -5.20 -1.90
N GLY A 67 9.33 -5.11 -3.20
CA GLY A 67 8.48 -4.05 -3.76
C GLY A 67 9.09 -2.65 -3.69
N ILE A 68 10.34 -2.52 -3.23
CA ILE A 68 11.11 -1.27 -3.22
C ILE A 68 12.37 -1.43 -4.06
N GLY A 69 12.72 -0.41 -4.82
CA GLY A 69 13.88 -0.43 -5.71
C GLY A 69 14.75 0.81 -5.56
N GLY A 70 15.81 0.87 -6.36
CA GLY A 70 16.67 2.04 -6.48
C GLY A 70 17.12 2.64 -5.14
N PRO A 71 16.96 3.97 -4.97
CA PRO A 71 17.40 4.68 -3.77
C PRO A 71 16.72 4.20 -2.49
N THR A 72 15.44 3.81 -2.55
CA THR A 72 14.71 3.34 -1.36
C THR A 72 15.29 2.06 -0.79
N LYS A 73 15.58 1.09 -1.68
CA LYS A 73 16.23 -0.17 -1.28
C LYS A 73 17.60 0.10 -0.67
N GLN A 74 18.41 0.95 -1.30
CA GLN A 74 19.73 1.30 -0.79
C GLN A 74 19.63 1.96 0.59
N THR A 75 18.64 2.84 0.79
CA THR A 75 18.42 3.52 2.08
C THR A 75 18.07 2.51 3.19
N LEU A 76 17.24 1.49 2.90
CA LEU A 76 16.94 0.43 3.87
C LEU A 76 18.21 -0.36 4.22
N GLU A 77 18.98 -0.75 3.22
CA GLU A 77 20.22 -1.51 3.40
C GLU A 77 21.26 -0.70 4.20
N ASP A 78 21.37 0.60 3.95
CA ASP A 78 22.25 1.50 4.69
C ASP A 78 21.80 1.67 6.16
N ILE A 79 20.50 1.84 6.41
CA ILE A 79 19.95 1.93 7.78
C ILE A 79 20.24 0.63 8.56
N VAL A 80 20.07 -0.54 7.93
CA VAL A 80 20.38 -1.84 8.56
C VAL A 80 21.88 -1.97 8.83
N ALA A 81 22.73 -1.53 7.90
CA ALA A 81 24.18 -1.54 8.09
C ALA A 81 24.63 -0.62 9.23
N ASP A 82 24.06 0.61 9.30
CA ASP A 82 24.33 1.58 10.36
C ASP A 82 23.84 1.06 11.72
N PHE A 83 22.65 0.43 11.77
CA PHE A 83 22.17 -0.23 12.97
C PHE A 83 23.15 -1.30 13.47
N ASN A 84 23.54 -2.23 12.60
CA ASN A 84 24.50 -3.28 12.94
C ASN A 84 25.87 -2.73 13.36
N ALA A 85 26.30 -1.59 12.82
CA ALA A 85 27.55 -0.94 13.19
C ALA A 85 27.48 -0.16 14.51
N SER A 86 26.28 0.24 14.95
CA SER A 86 26.07 1.09 16.13
C SER A 86 26.09 0.35 17.46
N GLN A 87 25.91 -0.98 17.43
CA GLN A 87 25.74 -1.83 18.62
C GLN A 87 26.19 -3.28 18.30
N ASP A 88 26.31 -4.16 19.32
CA ASP A 88 26.79 -5.53 19.22
C ASP A 88 25.82 -6.59 19.81
N ARG A 89 24.60 -6.15 20.16
CA ARG A 89 23.58 -7.02 20.80
C ARG A 89 22.62 -7.68 19.81
N VAL A 90 22.45 -7.09 18.63
CA VAL A 90 21.54 -7.55 17.58
C VAL A 90 22.27 -7.53 16.24
N VAL A 91 22.12 -8.56 15.45
CA VAL A 91 22.61 -8.62 14.07
C VAL A 91 21.42 -8.81 13.15
N VAL A 92 21.11 -7.79 12.33
CA VAL A 92 20.01 -7.86 11.36
C VAL A 92 20.54 -8.27 10.00
N THR A 93 19.88 -9.27 9.38
CA THR A 93 20.09 -9.68 7.99
C THR A 93 18.86 -9.33 7.18
N ALA A 94 18.96 -8.32 6.32
CA ALA A 94 17.90 -7.95 5.40
C ALA A 94 17.98 -8.80 4.13
N SER A 95 16.83 -9.33 3.67
CA SER A 95 16.70 -10.22 2.53
C SER A 95 15.61 -9.73 1.59
N ASP A 96 16.01 -9.32 0.38
CA ASP A 96 15.10 -8.97 -0.70
C ASP A 96 14.34 -10.22 -1.19
N GLN A 97 13.03 -10.16 -1.14
CA GLN A 97 12.14 -11.27 -1.49
C GLN A 97 11.51 -11.13 -2.88
N GLY A 98 11.70 -10.02 -3.56
CA GLY A 98 11.20 -9.84 -4.92
C GLY A 98 10.89 -8.40 -5.28
N SER A 99 10.48 -8.24 -6.54
CA SER A 99 10.27 -6.92 -7.14
C SER A 99 8.90 -6.28 -6.78
N SER A 100 7.99 -7.04 -6.14
CA SER A 100 6.68 -6.53 -5.73
C SER A 100 6.34 -6.92 -4.28
N PHE A 101 5.47 -6.15 -3.65
CA PHE A 101 4.90 -6.48 -2.35
C PHE A 101 4.11 -7.80 -2.39
N ALA A 102 3.40 -8.05 -3.50
CA ALA A 102 2.66 -9.29 -3.70
C ALA A 102 3.57 -10.53 -3.68
N GLU A 103 4.81 -10.45 -4.18
CA GLU A 103 5.77 -11.55 -4.07
C GLU A 103 6.18 -11.82 -2.61
N VAL A 104 6.41 -10.77 -1.82
CA VAL A 104 6.73 -10.91 -0.39
C VAL A 104 5.57 -11.57 0.33
N ASN A 105 4.34 -11.08 0.09
CA ASN A 105 3.12 -11.62 0.69
C ASN A 105 2.94 -13.10 0.37
N ARG A 106 2.99 -13.49 -0.90
CA ARG A 106 2.86 -14.91 -1.31
C ARG A 106 3.90 -15.81 -0.64
N LYS A 107 5.15 -15.34 -0.48
CA LYS A 107 6.21 -16.09 0.20
C LYS A 107 5.94 -16.20 1.69
N PHE A 108 5.50 -15.11 2.32
CA PHE A 108 5.15 -15.08 3.73
C PHE A 108 3.98 -16.04 4.03
N GLU A 109 2.88 -15.95 3.31
CA GLU A 109 1.72 -16.83 3.44
C GLU A 109 2.07 -18.31 3.19
N SER A 110 2.89 -18.58 2.17
CA SER A 110 3.36 -19.94 1.88
C SER A 110 4.20 -20.50 3.03
N ALA A 111 5.08 -19.72 3.64
CA ALA A 111 5.87 -20.12 4.78
C ALA A 111 4.99 -20.30 6.02
N ALA A 112 4.08 -19.37 6.30
CA ALA A 112 3.14 -19.41 7.41
C ALA A 112 2.26 -20.69 7.37
N SER A 113 1.78 -21.05 6.17
CA SER A 113 0.96 -22.25 5.98
C SER A 113 1.74 -23.56 6.06
N ALA A 114 3.04 -23.54 5.74
CA ALA A 114 3.88 -24.75 5.70
C ALA A 114 4.59 -25.01 7.04
N ASP A 115 5.31 -24.02 7.56
CA ASP A 115 6.10 -24.11 8.79
C ASP A 115 6.45 -22.71 9.29
N THR A 116 5.81 -22.26 10.35
CA THR A 116 6.02 -20.92 10.91
C THR A 116 7.47 -20.68 11.39
N SER A 117 8.27 -21.71 11.60
CA SER A 117 9.69 -21.57 11.93
C SER A 117 10.56 -21.08 10.75
N GLN A 118 9.98 -20.98 9.56
CA GLN A 118 10.63 -20.43 8.36
C GLN A 118 10.26 -18.96 8.11
N LEU A 119 9.40 -18.39 8.94
CA LEU A 119 9.07 -16.98 8.86
C LEU A 119 10.26 -16.11 9.27
N PRO A 120 10.39 -14.89 8.73
CA PRO A 120 11.37 -13.92 9.20
C PRO A 120 10.94 -13.36 10.57
N ASP A 121 11.83 -12.60 11.21
CA ASP A 121 11.52 -11.91 12.47
C ASP A 121 10.84 -10.56 12.21
N ILE A 122 11.13 -9.94 11.06
CA ILE A 122 10.45 -8.75 10.55
C ILE A 122 10.03 -9.02 9.12
N VAL A 123 8.78 -8.66 8.78
CA VAL A 123 8.30 -8.68 7.41
C VAL A 123 7.73 -7.33 7.01
N MET A 124 8.05 -6.90 5.78
CA MET A 124 7.50 -5.70 5.17
C MET A 124 6.35 -6.09 4.26
N LEU A 125 5.11 -5.74 4.63
CA LEU A 125 3.89 -6.07 3.89
C LEU A 125 2.98 -4.84 3.77
N GLU A 126 2.18 -4.79 2.71
CA GLU A 126 1.22 -3.70 2.47
C GLU A 126 0.12 -3.65 3.54
N ASN A 127 -0.44 -2.46 3.74
CA ASN A 127 -1.58 -2.24 4.63
C ASN A 127 -2.80 -3.09 4.27
N THR A 128 -2.95 -3.48 3.01
CA THR A 128 -3.98 -4.41 2.52
C THR A 128 -3.94 -5.79 3.18
N GLN A 129 -2.80 -6.16 3.78
CA GLN A 129 -2.62 -7.44 4.47
C GLN A 129 -2.90 -7.39 5.98
N MET A 130 -3.15 -6.19 6.53
CA MET A 130 -3.21 -6.02 7.99
C MET A 130 -4.27 -6.88 8.66
N GLN A 131 -5.52 -6.89 8.15
CA GLN A 131 -6.59 -7.65 8.77
C GLN A 131 -6.26 -9.15 8.83
N SER A 132 -5.80 -9.73 7.73
CA SER A 132 -5.45 -11.16 7.67
C SER A 132 -4.25 -11.52 8.57
N LEU A 133 -3.28 -10.62 8.72
CA LEU A 133 -2.13 -10.82 9.61
C LEU A 133 -2.55 -10.80 11.09
N VAL A 134 -3.45 -9.88 11.45
CA VAL A 134 -3.98 -9.76 12.81
C VAL A 134 -4.84 -10.97 13.16
N ASP A 135 -5.77 -11.35 12.29
CA ASP A 135 -6.64 -12.50 12.50
C ASP A 135 -5.87 -13.82 12.57
N GLY A 136 -4.80 -13.94 11.78
CA GLY A 136 -3.88 -15.07 11.81
C GLY A 136 -3.01 -15.15 13.08
N GLY A 137 -2.99 -14.09 13.90
CA GLY A 137 -2.14 -14.02 15.10
C GLY A 137 -0.64 -14.11 14.80
N LEU A 138 -0.23 -13.70 13.60
CA LEU A 138 1.13 -13.87 13.09
C LEU A 138 2.08 -12.72 13.46
N ILE A 139 1.52 -11.58 13.89
CA ILE A 139 2.29 -10.37 14.17
C ILE A 139 2.11 -9.91 15.61
N LEU A 140 3.19 -9.40 16.20
CA LEU A 140 3.20 -8.72 17.48
C LEU A 140 2.90 -7.24 17.24
N PRO A 141 1.86 -6.65 17.89
CA PRO A 141 1.62 -5.23 17.74
C PRO A 141 2.81 -4.41 18.27
N ALA A 142 3.33 -3.53 17.41
CA ALA A 142 4.45 -2.67 17.80
C ALA A 142 4.08 -1.70 18.92
N GLU A 143 2.79 -1.39 19.11
CA GLU A 143 2.32 -0.56 20.21
C GLU A 143 2.69 -1.17 21.58
N ALA A 144 2.66 -2.49 21.73
CA ALA A 144 3.14 -3.17 22.94
C ALA A 144 4.63 -2.90 23.21
N CYS A 145 5.43 -2.91 22.14
CA CYS A 145 6.86 -2.59 22.25
C CYS A 145 7.12 -1.09 22.49
N MET A 146 6.31 -0.22 21.87
CA MET A 146 6.35 1.22 22.13
C MET A 146 6.05 1.52 23.59
N GLU A 147 5.01 0.90 24.17
CA GLU A 147 4.68 1.07 25.60
C GLU A 147 5.83 0.57 26.49
N ALA A 148 6.34 -0.64 26.24
CA ALA A 148 7.44 -1.23 27.02
C ALA A 148 8.73 -0.40 26.93
N ALA A 149 9.04 0.18 25.77
CA ALA A 149 10.21 1.02 25.53
C ALA A 149 10.01 2.48 25.99
N GLY A 150 8.78 2.91 26.28
CA GLY A 150 8.43 4.30 26.59
C GLY A 150 8.49 5.22 25.37
N TYR A 151 8.30 4.70 24.17
CA TYR A 151 8.15 5.49 22.95
C TYR A 151 6.76 6.11 22.90
N ASP A 152 6.68 7.40 22.58
CA ASP A 152 5.41 8.12 22.43
C ASP A 152 4.86 7.96 21.00
N PRO A 153 3.81 7.12 20.77
CA PRO A 153 3.25 6.90 19.44
C PRO A 153 2.60 8.15 18.84
N THR A 154 2.34 9.20 19.65
CA THR A 154 1.82 10.48 19.11
C THR A 154 2.84 11.25 18.30
N GLN A 155 4.10 10.81 18.27
CA GLN A 155 5.12 11.32 17.35
C GLN A 155 4.88 10.90 15.89
N ILE A 156 4.10 9.84 15.64
CA ILE A 156 3.69 9.40 14.31
C ILE A 156 2.49 10.22 13.85
N GLU A 157 2.43 10.51 12.55
CA GLU A 157 1.33 11.25 11.93
C GLU A 157 -0.03 10.58 12.22
N PRO A 158 -1.07 11.35 12.63
CA PRO A 158 -2.35 10.78 13.05
C PRO A 158 -3.03 9.92 11.98
N ALA A 159 -3.07 10.37 10.74
CA ALA A 159 -3.66 9.62 9.63
C ALA A 159 -2.93 8.30 9.38
N VAL A 160 -1.60 8.26 9.55
CA VAL A 160 -0.81 7.02 9.45
C VAL A 160 -1.16 6.07 10.58
N ARG A 161 -1.22 6.57 11.82
CA ARG A 161 -1.61 5.72 12.95
C ARG A 161 -2.99 5.11 12.74
N SER A 162 -3.96 5.94 12.39
CA SER A 162 -5.33 5.49 12.18
C SER A 162 -5.42 4.42 11.09
N ALA A 163 -4.76 4.61 9.94
CA ALA A 163 -4.76 3.65 8.82
C ALA A 163 -4.18 2.28 9.22
N PHE A 164 -3.16 2.25 10.08
CA PHE A 164 -2.46 1.03 10.49
C PHE A 164 -2.85 0.52 11.88
N THR A 165 -4.02 0.91 12.36
CA THR A 165 -4.62 0.45 13.63
C THR A 165 -5.74 -0.56 13.34
N VAL A 166 -5.81 -1.65 14.10
CA VAL A 166 -6.90 -2.63 14.11
C VAL A 166 -7.34 -2.80 15.56
N ASP A 167 -8.63 -2.73 15.83
CA ASP A 167 -9.20 -2.83 17.20
C ASP A 167 -8.48 -1.89 18.19
N ASP A 168 -8.26 -0.62 17.80
CA ASP A 168 -7.54 0.42 18.58
C ASP A 168 -6.05 0.14 18.84
N VAL A 169 -5.45 -0.87 18.22
CA VAL A 169 -4.05 -1.26 18.40
C VAL A 169 -3.22 -0.96 17.15
N PHE A 170 -2.09 -0.28 17.29
CA PHE A 170 -1.16 0.01 16.20
C PHE A 170 -0.15 -1.12 16.00
N TYR A 171 -0.10 -1.70 14.79
CA TYR A 171 0.64 -2.95 14.55
C TYR A 171 2.06 -2.79 13.98
N PRO A 172 2.36 -1.92 12.98
CA PRO A 172 3.71 -1.86 12.42
C PRO A 172 4.67 -1.08 13.32
N GLY A 173 5.93 -1.49 13.36
CA GLY A 173 6.97 -0.72 14.06
C GLY A 173 7.50 0.45 13.24
N TYR A 174 7.43 0.37 11.92
CA TYR A 174 7.72 1.45 10.98
C TYR A 174 6.82 1.31 9.74
N VAL A 175 6.57 2.43 9.05
CA VAL A 175 5.72 2.44 7.83
C VAL A 175 6.39 3.26 6.75
N ASN A 176 6.45 2.73 5.54
CA ASN A 176 6.72 3.53 4.35
C ASN A 176 5.39 4.00 3.76
N VAL A 177 5.14 5.29 3.82
CA VAL A 177 3.85 5.87 3.45
C VAL A 177 3.95 6.67 2.16
N SER A 178 2.99 6.46 1.28
CA SER A 178 2.70 7.30 0.12
C SER A 178 1.22 7.68 0.09
N SER A 179 0.87 8.64 -0.75
CA SER A 179 -0.52 8.99 -1.03
C SER A 179 -0.72 9.28 -2.51
N GLN A 180 -1.94 9.15 -3.00
CA GLN A 180 -2.28 9.51 -4.38
C GLN A 180 -2.24 11.03 -4.55
N VAL A 181 -1.69 11.49 -5.68
CA VAL A 181 -1.62 12.91 -6.06
C VAL A 181 -1.82 13.06 -7.56
N LEU A 182 -1.99 14.28 -8.02
CA LEU A 182 -2.03 14.61 -9.45
C LEU A 182 -0.70 15.21 -9.89
N TYR A 183 0.01 14.54 -10.78
CA TYR A 183 1.13 15.14 -11.52
C TYR A 183 0.64 15.75 -12.82
N TYR A 184 1.24 16.88 -13.22
CA TYR A 184 0.87 17.55 -14.48
C TYR A 184 2.04 18.32 -15.08
N ASN A 185 1.96 18.55 -16.40
CA ASN A 185 2.97 19.35 -17.11
C ASN A 185 2.53 20.81 -17.20
N LYS A 186 3.16 21.68 -16.41
CA LYS A 186 2.91 23.13 -16.38
C LYS A 186 3.09 23.82 -17.75
N ALA A 187 4.01 23.34 -18.58
CA ALA A 187 4.21 23.88 -19.94
C ALA A 187 3.01 23.56 -20.84
N HIS A 188 2.39 22.40 -20.69
CA HIS A 188 1.16 22.02 -21.39
C HIS A 188 -0.01 22.91 -20.98
N PHE A 189 -0.18 23.19 -19.68
CA PHE A 189 -1.20 24.10 -19.16
C PHE A 189 -1.05 25.49 -19.79
N LEU A 190 0.16 26.05 -19.78
CA LEU A 190 0.43 27.35 -20.40
C LEU A 190 0.11 27.36 -21.90
N LYS A 191 0.47 26.31 -22.65
CA LYS A 191 0.16 26.18 -24.08
C LYS A 191 -1.37 26.15 -24.34
N ALA A 192 -2.14 25.55 -23.44
CA ALA A 192 -3.58 25.49 -23.52
C ALA A 192 -4.28 26.75 -22.98
N GLY A 193 -3.54 27.71 -22.42
CA GLY A 193 -4.09 28.92 -21.82
C GLY A 193 -4.67 28.73 -20.42
N LEU A 194 -4.32 27.61 -19.77
CA LEU A 194 -4.64 27.31 -18.37
C LEU A 194 -3.61 27.97 -17.43
N ASP A 195 -4.01 28.21 -16.19
CA ASP A 195 -3.09 28.65 -15.14
C ASP A 195 -2.22 27.45 -14.67
N PRO A 196 -0.90 27.50 -14.84
CA PRO A 196 -0.01 26.40 -14.44
C PRO A 196 0.12 26.23 -12.92
N GLU A 197 -0.36 27.19 -12.12
CA GLU A 197 -0.33 27.10 -10.66
C GLU A 197 -1.71 26.74 -10.06
N ALA A 198 -2.71 26.44 -10.91
CA ALA A 198 -4.04 26.03 -10.51
C ALA A 198 -4.41 24.67 -11.13
N PRO A 199 -3.85 23.55 -10.64
CA PRO A 199 -4.25 22.20 -11.07
C PRO A 199 -5.69 21.91 -10.68
N PRO A 200 -6.39 21.00 -11.41
CA PRO A 200 -7.75 20.59 -11.08
C PRO A 200 -7.80 19.93 -9.69
N GLN A 201 -8.83 20.26 -8.94
CA GLN A 201 -9.03 19.81 -7.56
C GLN A 201 -10.13 18.76 -7.42
N THR A 202 -10.98 18.63 -8.43
CA THR A 202 -12.04 17.62 -8.47
C THR A 202 -11.98 16.82 -9.77
N LEU A 203 -12.62 15.65 -9.77
CA LEU A 203 -12.71 14.80 -10.96
C LEU A 203 -13.48 15.51 -12.10
N GLU A 204 -14.46 16.37 -11.79
CA GLU A 204 -15.15 17.18 -12.79
C GLU A 204 -14.21 18.26 -13.38
N GLU A 205 -13.44 18.95 -12.54
CA GLU A 205 -12.41 19.90 -13.01
C GLU A 205 -11.34 19.20 -13.84
N LEU A 206 -10.92 17.97 -13.45
CA LEU A 206 -9.98 17.17 -14.20
C LEU A 206 -10.48 16.86 -15.61
N TYR A 207 -11.77 16.49 -15.74
CA TYR A 207 -12.44 16.32 -17.03
C TYR A 207 -12.41 17.61 -17.88
N ASP A 208 -12.77 18.77 -17.29
CA ASP A 208 -12.79 20.05 -18.00
C ASP A 208 -11.39 20.50 -18.44
N VAL A 209 -10.37 20.30 -17.62
CA VAL A 209 -8.96 20.56 -17.93
C VAL A 209 -8.48 19.64 -19.05
N ALA A 210 -8.76 18.33 -18.97
CA ALA A 210 -8.40 17.37 -20.02
C ALA A 210 -9.01 17.77 -21.36
N ARG A 211 -10.29 18.15 -21.39
CA ARG A 211 -10.96 18.63 -22.60
C ARG A 211 -10.29 19.90 -23.15
N THR A 212 -9.92 20.84 -22.29
CA THR A 212 -9.26 22.09 -22.70
C THR A 212 -7.88 21.80 -23.32
N LEU A 213 -7.10 20.92 -22.73
CA LEU A 213 -5.79 20.50 -23.25
C LEU A 213 -5.89 19.85 -24.64
N ARG A 214 -6.90 18.99 -24.83
CA ARG A 214 -7.16 18.34 -26.09
C ARG A 214 -7.66 19.34 -27.15
N ASP A 215 -8.63 20.20 -26.83
CA ASP A 215 -9.17 21.21 -27.74
C ASP A 215 -8.09 22.20 -28.19
N ALA A 216 -7.11 22.45 -27.34
CA ALA A 216 -5.93 23.28 -27.68
C ALA A 216 -4.89 22.52 -28.55
N GLY A 217 -5.07 21.22 -28.78
CA GLY A 217 -4.13 20.37 -29.53
C GLY A 217 -2.81 20.18 -28.83
N VAL A 218 -2.79 20.19 -27.50
CA VAL A 218 -1.58 20.02 -26.68
C VAL A 218 -1.25 18.56 -26.46
N SER A 219 -2.26 17.73 -26.21
CA SER A 219 -2.16 16.28 -26.06
C SER A 219 -3.44 15.64 -26.63
N ASP A 220 -3.29 14.51 -27.28
CA ASP A 220 -4.43 13.75 -27.84
C ASP A 220 -5.21 13.00 -26.74
N GLU A 221 -4.50 12.53 -25.70
CA GLU A 221 -5.04 11.84 -24.53
C GLU A 221 -4.47 12.48 -23.25
N PRO A 222 -5.01 13.63 -22.82
CA PRO A 222 -4.40 14.49 -21.81
C PRO A 222 -4.20 13.88 -20.43
N LEU A 223 -5.01 12.90 -20.02
CA LEU A 223 -4.89 12.21 -18.74
C LEU A 223 -4.34 10.81 -18.96
N SER A 224 -3.26 10.46 -18.29
CA SER A 224 -2.80 9.09 -18.12
C SER A 224 -3.39 8.51 -16.84
N PHE A 225 -3.99 7.33 -16.93
CA PHE A 225 -4.67 6.69 -15.81
C PHE A 225 -4.42 5.17 -15.83
N LYS A 226 -3.85 4.65 -14.77
CA LYS A 226 -3.78 3.21 -14.53
C LYS A 226 -4.98 2.80 -13.68
N VAL A 227 -5.69 1.75 -14.09
CA VAL A 227 -6.73 1.14 -13.25
C VAL A 227 -6.13 0.78 -11.90
N SER A 228 -6.77 1.26 -10.83
CA SER A 228 -6.27 1.08 -9.46
C SER A 228 -7.42 1.15 -8.46
N HIS A 229 -7.58 0.08 -7.70
CA HIS A 229 -8.50 0.04 -6.56
C HIS A 229 -8.22 1.20 -5.60
N ALA A 230 -6.96 1.47 -5.26
CA ALA A 230 -6.58 2.52 -4.32
C ALA A 230 -7.01 3.93 -4.75
N VAL A 231 -6.98 4.24 -6.06
CA VAL A 231 -7.50 5.51 -6.58
C VAL A 231 -9.02 5.56 -6.43
N PHE A 232 -9.71 4.46 -6.75
CA PHE A 232 -11.16 4.38 -6.66
C PHE A 232 -11.66 4.45 -5.20
N GLU A 233 -11.00 3.73 -4.30
CA GLU A 233 -11.26 3.80 -2.86
C GLU A 233 -11.09 5.21 -2.30
N ASN A 234 -10.02 5.92 -2.70
CA ASN A 234 -9.79 7.29 -2.27
C ASN A 234 -10.87 8.26 -2.75
N TRP A 235 -11.44 8.08 -3.93
CA TRP A 235 -12.60 8.86 -4.36
C TRP A 235 -13.82 8.65 -3.46
N LEU A 236 -14.09 7.40 -3.06
CA LEU A 236 -15.22 7.10 -2.18
C LEU A 236 -14.94 7.50 -0.73
N SER A 237 -13.79 7.16 -0.20
CA SER A 237 -13.38 7.52 1.17
C SER A 237 -13.34 9.04 1.39
N GLY A 238 -12.94 9.81 0.37
CA GLY A 238 -12.95 11.27 0.41
C GLY A 238 -14.34 11.89 0.60
N GLU A 239 -15.39 11.17 0.27
CA GLU A 239 -16.79 11.53 0.51
C GLU A 239 -17.35 10.86 1.80
N GLY A 240 -16.54 10.15 2.57
CA GLY A 240 -16.99 9.40 3.73
C GLY A 240 -17.86 8.18 3.37
N ILE A 241 -17.65 7.59 2.18
CA ILE A 241 -18.38 6.41 1.70
C ILE A 241 -17.57 5.17 2.02
N ASP A 242 -18.16 4.28 2.81
CA ASP A 242 -17.58 3.00 3.16
C ASP A 242 -17.68 2.01 1.99
N VAL A 243 -16.60 1.28 1.70
CA VAL A 243 -16.57 0.25 0.65
C VAL A 243 -17.00 -1.12 1.15
N VAL A 244 -17.01 -1.32 2.48
CA VAL A 244 -17.54 -2.51 3.18
C VAL A 244 -18.33 -2.08 4.41
N ASP A 245 -19.14 -2.98 4.99
CA ASP A 245 -19.90 -2.74 6.21
C ASP A 245 -19.03 -2.58 7.47
N ASN A 246 -19.65 -2.45 8.64
CA ASN A 246 -19.00 -2.32 9.94
C ASN A 246 -17.99 -1.14 10.00
N ALA A 247 -18.45 0.06 9.58
CA ALA A 247 -17.60 1.26 9.51
C ALA A 247 -16.30 0.99 8.71
N ASN A 248 -16.45 0.48 7.50
CA ASN A 248 -15.34 0.12 6.61
C ASN A 248 -14.43 -1.00 7.20
N GLY A 249 -15.04 -1.96 7.94
CA GLY A 249 -14.34 -3.05 8.63
C GLY A 249 -13.64 -2.62 9.93
N ARG A 250 -13.85 -1.37 10.38
CA ARG A 250 -13.18 -0.82 11.58
C ARG A 250 -13.92 -1.14 12.90
N ASP A 251 -15.25 -1.36 12.84
CA ASP A 251 -16.07 -1.73 13.99
C ASP A 251 -16.28 -3.25 14.11
N GLY A 252 -15.48 -4.04 13.40
CA GLY A 252 -15.52 -5.51 13.35
C GLY A 252 -15.32 -6.03 11.94
N LEU A 253 -15.20 -7.37 11.79
CA LEU A 253 -14.97 -7.97 10.48
C LEU A 253 -16.02 -7.56 9.46
N ALA A 254 -15.56 -7.13 8.30
CA ALA A 254 -16.42 -6.86 7.15
C ALA A 254 -17.07 -8.16 6.65
N THR A 255 -18.39 -8.12 6.39
CA THR A 255 -19.18 -9.26 5.90
C THR A 255 -20.00 -8.95 4.66
N GLU A 256 -20.11 -7.67 4.29
CA GLU A 256 -20.83 -7.19 3.13
C GLU A 256 -20.06 -6.06 2.45
N ALA A 257 -19.87 -6.13 1.15
CA ALA A 257 -19.34 -5.03 0.37
C ALA A 257 -20.45 -4.00 0.07
N THR A 258 -20.11 -2.70 0.09
CA THR A 258 -21.08 -1.61 0.03
C THR A 258 -20.74 -0.54 -1.02
N PHE A 259 -19.76 -0.78 -1.87
CA PHE A 259 -19.21 0.22 -2.80
C PHE A 259 -20.05 0.49 -4.06
N ALA A 260 -21.06 -0.35 -4.40
CA ALA A 260 -21.90 -0.14 -5.59
C ALA A 260 -22.97 0.95 -5.35
N VAL A 261 -22.52 2.14 -4.99
CA VAL A 261 -23.34 3.32 -4.72
C VAL A 261 -23.45 4.24 -5.95
N PRO A 262 -24.40 5.20 -5.96
CA PRO A 262 -24.53 6.15 -7.07
C PRO A 262 -23.24 6.89 -7.39
N GLU A 263 -22.51 7.34 -6.37
CA GLU A 263 -21.24 8.08 -6.49
C GLU A 263 -20.17 7.24 -7.21
N ALA A 264 -20.05 5.97 -6.88
CA ALA A 264 -19.15 5.03 -7.56
C ALA A 264 -19.55 4.80 -9.03
N THR A 265 -20.86 4.65 -9.27
CA THR A 265 -21.40 4.50 -10.63
C THR A 265 -21.17 5.76 -11.48
N ASP A 266 -21.40 6.96 -10.92
CA ASP A 266 -21.20 8.23 -11.60
C ASP A 266 -19.70 8.47 -11.88
N THR A 267 -18.81 8.06 -10.98
CA THR A 267 -17.36 8.12 -11.14
C THR A 267 -16.91 7.27 -12.34
N LEU A 268 -17.29 6.00 -12.39
CA LEU A 268 -16.93 5.14 -13.52
C LEU A 268 -17.59 5.59 -14.83
N ALA A 269 -18.83 6.11 -14.77
CA ALA A 269 -19.51 6.67 -15.95
C ALA A 269 -18.77 7.91 -16.49
N LEU A 270 -18.23 8.76 -15.62
CA LEU A 270 -17.43 9.91 -16.03
C LEU A 270 -16.09 9.47 -16.63
N LEU A 271 -15.38 8.54 -16.02
CA LEU A 271 -14.12 7.98 -16.56
C LEU A 271 -14.38 7.33 -17.92
N ARG A 272 -15.45 6.53 -18.06
CA ARG A 272 -15.86 5.96 -19.34
C ARG A 272 -16.14 7.03 -20.39
N LYS A 273 -16.87 8.08 -20.03
CA LYS A 273 -17.11 9.23 -20.91
C LYS A 273 -15.78 9.86 -21.37
N MET A 274 -14.80 9.98 -20.47
CA MET A 274 -13.48 10.49 -20.82
C MET A 274 -12.77 9.60 -21.82
N VAL A 275 -12.89 8.26 -21.68
CA VAL A 275 -12.39 7.30 -22.67
C VAL A 275 -13.07 7.51 -24.03
N ASP A 276 -14.41 7.57 -24.06
CA ASP A 276 -15.19 7.74 -25.30
C ASP A 276 -14.88 9.06 -26.02
N GLU A 277 -14.56 10.10 -25.26
CA GLU A 277 -14.14 11.38 -25.79
C GLU A 277 -12.63 11.44 -26.11
N GLY A 278 -11.86 10.38 -25.82
CA GLY A 278 -10.41 10.29 -26.02
C GLY A 278 -9.63 11.30 -25.16
N LEU A 279 -10.08 11.54 -23.95
CA LEU A 279 -9.43 12.46 -22.99
C LEU A 279 -8.48 11.74 -22.05
N ILE A 280 -8.55 10.42 -21.99
CA ILE A 280 -7.84 9.58 -21.04
C ILE A 280 -7.18 8.41 -21.78
N ASN A 281 -5.89 8.20 -21.50
CA ASN A 281 -5.13 7.01 -21.87
C ASN A 281 -5.15 6.04 -20.70
N VAL A 282 -5.92 4.97 -20.82
CA VAL A 282 -6.14 4.00 -19.72
C VAL A 282 -5.17 2.84 -19.86
N PHE A 283 -4.56 2.46 -18.76
CA PHE A 283 -3.67 1.33 -18.62
C PHE A 283 -4.25 0.32 -17.62
N SER A 284 -4.15 -0.98 -17.94
CA SER A 284 -4.50 -2.02 -16.97
C SER A 284 -3.50 -2.09 -15.81
N ASN A 285 -3.93 -2.65 -14.68
CA ASN A 285 -3.06 -2.84 -13.51
C ASN A 285 -2.15 -4.07 -13.67
N ALA A 286 -1.37 -4.12 -14.76
CA ALA A 286 -0.38 -5.18 -14.94
C ALA A 286 0.80 -4.98 -13.97
N GLU A 287 1.16 -6.04 -13.24
CA GLU A 287 2.26 -6.01 -12.27
C GLU A 287 3.58 -5.54 -12.94
N GLY A 288 4.20 -4.51 -12.36
CA GLY A 288 5.45 -3.92 -12.86
C GLY A 288 5.30 -3.03 -14.09
N SER A 289 4.08 -2.78 -14.61
CA SER A 289 3.86 -1.86 -15.71
C SER A 289 4.04 -0.40 -15.22
N VAL A 290 4.78 0.37 -16.02
CA VAL A 290 5.01 1.82 -15.80
C VAL A 290 4.61 2.64 -17.03
N ASP A 291 3.87 2.07 -17.97
CA ASP A 291 3.48 2.72 -19.23
C ASP A 291 2.68 4.00 -18.99
N HIS A 292 1.79 4.00 -17.97
CA HIS A 292 1.04 5.17 -17.52
C HIS A 292 1.95 6.31 -17.06
N PHE A 293 3.03 6.00 -16.36
CA PHE A 293 4.06 6.97 -15.94
C PHE A 293 4.84 7.49 -17.14
N LEU A 294 5.24 6.61 -18.06
CA LEU A 294 5.96 6.99 -19.27
C LEU A 294 5.15 7.97 -20.12
N ALA A 295 3.83 7.80 -20.22
CA ALA A 295 2.97 8.71 -20.99
C ALA A 295 3.10 10.18 -20.53
N LEU A 296 3.29 10.44 -19.23
CA LEU A 296 3.56 11.78 -18.72
C LEU A 296 4.99 12.27 -19.09
N VAL A 297 6.01 11.45 -18.86
CA VAL A 297 7.42 11.88 -19.05
C VAL A 297 7.79 11.99 -20.52
N THR A 298 7.14 11.23 -21.41
CA THR A 298 7.27 11.38 -22.88
C THR A 298 6.35 12.47 -23.44
N GLN A 299 5.48 13.04 -22.61
CA GLN A 299 4.54 14.12 -22.95
C GLN A 299 3.39 13.66 -23.91
N ASP A 300 3.15 12.37 -24.02
CA ASP A 300 1.96 11.83 -24.67
C ASP A 300 0.70 12.22 -23.90
N SER A 301 0.79 12.24 -22.55
CA SER A 301 -0.23 12.79 -21.67
C SER A 301 0.27 14.05 -20.94
N SER A 302 -0.66 14.85 -20.47
CA SER A 302 -0.39 16.12 -19.77
C SER A 302 -0.55 16.03 -18.26
N MET A 303 -1.28 15.00 -17.80
CA MET A 303 -1.63 14.77 -16.40
C MET A 303 -1.54 13.27 -16.10
N LEU A 304 -1.27 12.94 -14.83
CA LEU A 304 -1.14 11.58 -14.32
C LEU A 304 -1.61 11.54 -12.86
N ILE A 305 -2.51 10.63 -12.52
CA ILE A 305 -2.80 10.28 -11.13
C ILE A 305 -1.86 9.13 -10.74
N GLU A 306 -1.02 9.36 -9.73
CA GLU A 306 -0.03 8.37 -9.28
C GLU A 306 0.34 8.63 -7.80
N THR A 307 1.02 7.67 -7.18
CA THR A 307 1.52 7.81 -5.82
C THR A 307 2.61 8.87 -5.71
N SER A 308 2.74 9.45 -4.53
CA SER A 308 3.74 10.49 -4.23
C SER A 308 5.18 10.03 -4.46
N THR A 309 5.45 8.73 -4.45
CA THR A 309 6.79 8.16 -4.73
C THR A 309 7.28 8.41 -6.15
N ALA A 310 6.37 8.66 -7.11
CA ALA A 310 6.74 9.02 -8.48
C ALA A 310 7.50 10.37 -8.58
N SER A 311 7.43 11.22 -7.55
CA SER A 311 8.15 12.51 -7.51
C SER A 311 9.65 12.37 -7.80
N THR A 312 10.30 11.38 -7.19
CA THR A 312 11.73 11.10 -7.39
C THR A 312 12.02 10.68 -8.84
N THR A 313 11.20 9.79 -9.38
CA THR A 313 11.36 9.27 -10.76
C THR A 313 11.10 10.36 -11.79
N ILE A 314 10.10 11.24 -11.57
CA ILE A 314 9.84 12.40 -12.43
C ILE A 314 11.01 13.37 -12.38
N ALA A 315 11.57 13.65 -11.20
CA ALA A 315 12.73 14.54 -11.07
C ALA A 315 13.97 13.98 -11.79
N GLN A 316 14.19 12.67 -11.72
CA GLN A 316 15.24 11.98 -12.47
C GLN A 316 15.02 12.06 -13.99
N ALA A 317 13.78 11.90 -14.45
CA ALA A 317 13.43 12.04 -15.87
C ALA A 317 13.76 13.46 -16.38
N VAL A 318 13.33 14.50 -15.66
CA VAL A 318 13.59 15.90 -16.01
C VAL A 318 15.09 16.24 -16.02
N SER A 319 15.85 15.67 -15.07
CA SER A 319 17.32 15.90 -15.00
C SER A 319 18.13 15.06 -15.98
N GLY A 320 17.48 14.15 -16.74
CA GLY A 320 18.14 13.21 -17.64
C GLY A 320 18.94 12.12 -16.92
N GLN A 321 18.59 11.85 -15.67
CA GLN A 321 19.25 10.84 -14.83
C GLN A 321 18.46 9.53 -14.79
N LEU A 322 17.20 9.51 -15.25
CA LEU A 322 16.38 8.31 -15.29
C LEU A 322 17.01 7.26 -16.20
N THR A 323 17.34 6.11 -15.65
CA THR A 323 17.87 4.96 -16.38
C THR A 323 16.82 3.85 -16.47
N ALA A 324 16.99 2.92 -17.42
CA ALA A 324 16.14 1.75 -17.56
C ALA A 324 16.09 0.91 -16.26
N ALA A 325 17.21 0.82 -15.53
CA ALA A 325 17.26 0.08 -14.25
C ALA A 325 16.48 0.78 -13.13
N GLU A 326 16.49 2.11 -13.10
CA GLU A 326 15.75 2.91 -12.12
C GLU A 326 14.26 2.97 -12.44
N ALA A 327 13.91 3.00 -13.74
CA ALA A 327 12.53 2.90 -14.20
C ALA A 327 11.94 1.48 -14.04
N GLY A 328 12.78 0.47 -13.77
CA GLY A 328 12.36 -0.92 -13.69
C GLY A 328 12.01 -1.57 -15.03
N ILE A 329 12.26 -0.88 -16.14
CA ILE A 329 11.92 -1.34 -17.50
C ILE A 329 13.04 -1.00 -18.49
N ASP A 330 13.02 -1.65 -19.65
CA ASP A 330 13.91 -1.36 -20.77
C ASP A 330 13.30 -0.25 -21.63
N PHE A 331 13.59 1.01 -21.33
CA PHE A 331 13.14 2.15 -22.13
C PHE A 331 14.30 3.02 -22.61
N ASP A 332 14.10 3.72 -23.73
CA ASP A 332 15.09 4.66 -24.28
C ASP A 332 14.89 6.04 -23.68
N ALA A 333 15.73 6.41 -22.68
CA ALA A 333 15.69 7.71 -22.03
C ALA A 333 15.79 8.90 -23.01
N SER A 334 16.23 8.69 -24.26
CA SER A 334 16.32 9.74 -25.26
C SER A 334 14.96 10.21 -25.81
N VAL A 335 13.88 9.48 -25.50
CA VAL A 335 12.50 9.88 -25.88
C VAL A 335 11.93 10.97 -24.98
N VAL A 336 12.53 11.22 -23.82
CA VAL A 336 12.13 12.30 -22.90
C VAL A 336 12.61 13.65 -23.42
N ASP A 337 11.68 14.47 -23.93
CA ASP A 337 11.99 15.86 -24.30
C ASP A 337 11.94 16.75 -23.05
N GLN A 338 13.10 16.91 -22.42
CA GLN A 338 13.25 17.68 -21.18
C GLN A 338 12.90 19.16 -21.34
N ALA A 339 12.93 19.71 -22.55
CA ALA A 339 12.74 21.14 -22.77
C ALA A 339 11.28 21.59 -22.50
N ASP A 340 10.34 20.71 -22.76
CA ASP A 340 8.89 20.99 -22.64
C ASP A 340 8.25 20.26 -21.44
N LEU A 341 9.00 19.49 -20.66
CA LEU A 341 8.54 18.83 -19.45
C LEU A 341 8.82 19.71 -18.22
N VAL A 342 7.82 20.44 -17.76
CA VAL A 342 7.85 21.24 -16.54
C VAL A 342 6.85 20.67 -15.54
N PRO A 343 7.27 19.71 -14.71
CA PRO A 343 6.34 19.02 -13.83
C PRO A 343 5.83 19.90 -12.70
N GLY A 344 4.59 19.67 -12.32
CA GLY A 344 3.94 20.16 -11.11
C GLY A 344 3.21 19.04 -10.43
N THR A 345 2.90 19.19 -9.15
CA THR A 345 2.06 18.30 -8.37
C THR A 345 0.90 19.08 -7.77
N GLY A 346 -0.31 18.56 -7.93
CA GLY A 346 -1.51 19.00 -7.24
C GLY A 346 -1.95 17.96 -6.21
N LEU A 347 -2.86 18.35 -5.32
CA LEU A 347 -3.53 17.40 -4.44
C LEU A 347 -4.29 16.36 -5.28
N PHE A 348 -4.65 15.23 -4.68
CA PHE A 348 -5.51 14.24 -5.31
C PHE A 348 -6.86 14.89 -5.66
N PRO A 349 -7.29 14.85 -6.94
CA PRO A 349 -8.57 15.41 -7.33
C PRO A 349 -9.72 14.52 -6.83
N GLY A 350 -10.39 14.93 -5.75
CA GLY A 350 -11.50 14.19 -5.16
C GLY A 350 -12.81 14.33 -5.96
N LEU A 351 -13.90 13.76 -5.47
CA LEU A 351 -15.22 13.91 -6.11
C LEU A 351 -15.81 15.30 -5.86
N SER A 352 -15.80 15.76 -4.62
CA SER A 352 -16.34 17.08 -4.23
C SER A 352 -15.29 18.05 -3.71
N SER A 353 -14.16 17.53 -3.16
CA SER A 353 -13.07 18.32 -2.59
C SER A 353 -11.73 17.60 -2.77
N PRO A 354 -10.62 18.37 -2.89
CA PRO A 354 -9.31 17.74 -3.10
C PRO A 354 -8.70 17.18 -1.81
N GLY A 355 -7.77 16.24 -1.99
CA GLY A 355 -6.77 15.91 -0.99
C GLY A 355 -7.19 14.98 0.14
N GLN A 356 -8.47 14.61 0.23
CA GLN A 356 -8.87 13.61 1.22
C GLN A 356 -8.52 12.21 0.70
N VAL A 357 -7.45 11.67 1.23
CA VAL A 357 -6.94 10.33 0.89
C VAL A 357 -6.54 9.59 2.16
N HIS A 358 -6.79 8.31 2.23
CA HIS A 358 -6.15 7.48 3.25
C HIS A 358 -4.71 7.14 2.82
N PRO A 359 -3.74 7.12 3.77
CA PRO A 359 -2.38 6.79 3.45
C PRO A 359 -2.26 5.30 3.10
N GLY A 360 -1.58 5.00 2.00
CA GLY A 360 -1.21 3.64 1.61
C GLY A 360 0.28 3.39 1.80
N GLY A 361 0.67 2.13 1.75
CA GLY A 361 2.07 1.74 1.82
C GLY A 361 2.28 0.44 2.57
N ALA A 362 3.54 0.14 2.94
CA ALA A 362 3.87 -1.10 3.62
C ALA A 362 4.39 -0.85 5.04
N GLY A 363 3.90 -1.66 5.98
CA GLY A 363 4.38 -1.72 7.36
C GLY A 363 5.51 -2.72 7.53
N PHE A 364 6.40 -2.45 8.47
CA PHE A 364 7.38 -3.41 8.98
C PHE A 364 6.82 -4.04 10.24
N PHE A 365 6.42 -5.29 10.15
CA PHE A 365 5.73 -6.02 11.21
C PHE A 365 6.67 -6.98 11.92
N ILE A 366 6.60 -7.03 13.26
CA ILE A 366 7.32 -8.00 14.08
C ILE A 366 6.53 -9.31 14.03
N VAL A 367 7.19 -10.41 13.68
CA VAL A 367 6.55 -11.72 13.59
C VAL A 367 6.45 -12.34 14.98
N ASN A 368 5.23 -12.71 15.38
CA ASN A 368 4.91 -13.16 16.74
C ASN A 368 5.49 -14.54 17.09
N THR A 369 5.81 -15.36 16.09
CA THR A 369 6.35 -16.71 16.29
C THR A 369 7.88 -16.73 16.49
N SER A 370 8.55 -15.60 16.35
CA SER A 370 9.97 -15.45 16.59
C SER A 370 10.36 -15.66 18.06
N PRO A 371 11.57 -16.12 18.36
CA PRO A 371 12.06 -16.19 19.73
C PRO A 371 12.01 -14.82 20.44
N PRO A 372 11.79 -14.76 21.78
CA PRO A 372 11.66 -13.49 22.49
C PRO A 372 12.85 -12.53 22.30
N ALA A 373 14.09 -13.03 22.23
CA ALA A 373 15.26 -12.18 22.00
C ALA A 373 15.26 -11.59 20.57
N ASP A 374 14.76 -12.35 19.58
CA ASP A 374 14.69 -11.89 18.20
C ASP A 374 13.53 -10.90 18.01
N GLN A 375 12.38 -11.06 18.72
CA GLN A 375 11.31 -10.05 18.78
C GLN A 375 11.81 -8.73 19.39
N ALA A 376 12.56 -8.80 20.49
CA ALA A 376 13.17 -7.61 21.10
C ALA A 376 14.22 -6.97 20.18
N GLY A 377 15.00 -7.80 19.45
CA GLY A 377 15.93 -7.34 18.42
C GLY A 377 15.25 -6.69 17.22
N ALA A 378 14.11 -7.25 16.79
CA ALA A 378 13.28 -6.68 15.75
C ALA A 378 12.77 -5.29 16.14
N TRP A 379 12.25 -5.15 17.34
CA TRP A 379 11.85 -3.83 17.87
C TRP A 379 13.03 -2.84 17.91
N ALA A 380 14.21 -3.27 18.35
CA ALA A 380 15.38 -2.40 18.41
C ALA A 380 15.74 -1.80 17.04
N LEU A 381 15.63 -2.55 15.93
CA LEU A 381 15.79 -2.01 14.58
C LEU A 381 14.68 -1.02 14.25
N LEU A 382 13.42 -1.37 14.51
CA LEU A 382 12.27 -0.52 14.16
C LEU A 382 12.28 0.79 14.95
N GLU A 383 12.65 0.75 16.25
CA GLU A 383 12.87 1.96 17.05
C GLU A 383 14.04 2.80 16.49
N PHE A 384 15.11 2.16 16.01
CA PHE A 384 16.20 2.86 15.34
C PHE A 384 15.72 3.56 14.06
N MET A 385 14.85 2.93 13.25
CA MET A 385 14.24 3.53 12.07
C MET A 385 13.36 4.75 12.43
N LEU A 386 12.66 4.71 13.56
CA LEU A 386 11.84 5.82 14.07
C LEU A 386 12.66 7.00 14.60
N GLN A 387 13.97 6.86 14.84
CA GLN A 387 14.80 7.98 15.23
C GLN A 387 14.82 9.07 14.15
N PRO A 388 14.73 10.37 14.51
CA PRO A 388 14.60 11.45 13.52
C PRO A 388 15.64 11.42 12.40
N ALA A 389 16.90 11.03 12.69
CA ALA A 389 17.96 10.95 11.69
C ALA A 389 17.66 9.89 10.60
N ASN A 390 17.16 8.71 11.00
CA ASN A 390 16.88 7.60 10.10
C ASN A 390 15.56 7.78 9.37
N ALA A 391 14.52 8.24 10.08
CA ALA A 391 13.24 8.61 9.46
C ALA A 391 13.41 9.73 8.42
N LYS A 392 14.31 10.71 8.68
CA LYS A 392 14.70 11.73 7.72
C LYS A 392 15.42 11.14 6.52
N ALA A 393 16.39 10.25 6.73
CA ALA A 393 17.10 9.59 5.62
C ALA A 393 16.12 8.79 4.74
N TRP A 394 15.14 8.10 5.34
CA TRP A 394 14.08 7.42 4.62
C TRP A 394 13.27 8.35 3.73
N HIS A 395 12.89 9.53 4.25
CA HIS A 395 12.17 10.55 3.50
C HIS A 395 13.00 11.14 2.35
N LEU A 396 14.20 11.66 2.66
CA LEU A 396 15.02 12.39 1.68
C LEU A 396 15.56 11.49 0.56
N ASN A 397 15.91 10.24 0.87
CA ASN A 397 16.56 9.34 -0.07
C ASN A 397 15.58 8.30 -0.62
N GLY A 398 14.60 7.88 0.17
CA GLY A 398 13.61 6.87 -0.20
C GLY A 398 12.39 7.39 -0.94
N GLY A 399 12.11 8.71 -0.86
CA GLY A 399 10.97 9.35 -1.55
C GLY A 399 9.61 9.07 -0.91
N TYR A 400 9.55 8.44 0.26
CA TYR A 400 8.32 8.25 1.03
C TYR A 400 8.00 9.45 1.92
N LEU A 401 6.74 9.58 2.34
CA LEU A 401 6.30 10.68 3.19
C LEU A 401 6.88 10.55 4.61
N PRO A 402 7.23 11.67 5.28
CA PRO A 402 7.79 11.64 6.63
C PRO A 402 6.69 11.31 7.64
N ILE A 403 6.77 10.13 8.27
CA ILE A 403 5.77 9.70 9.28
C ILE A 403 6.06 10.23 10.69
N VAL A 404 7.31 10.60 10.99
CA VAL A 404 7.72 11.15 12.29
C VAL A 404 7.64 12.67 12.22
N LYS A 405 6.73 13.26 13.01
CA LYS A 405 6.42 14.71 12.96
C LYS A 405 7.61 15.62 13.08
N SER A 406 8.55 15.31 13.99
CA SER A 406 9.73 16.16 14.22
C SER A 406 10.66 16.27 13.01
N VAL A 407 10.59 15.32 12.07
CA VAL A 407 11.40 15.33 10.83
C VAL A 407 11.00 16.48 9.91
N GLN A 408 9.72 16.85 9.92
CA GLN A 408 9.22 17.91 9.04
C GLN A 408 9.82 19.29 9.36
N ASP A 409 10.18 19.53 10.63
CA ASP A 409 10.77 20.81 11.06
C ASP A 409 12.29 20.92 10.83
N GLU A 410 12.93 19.84 10.37
CA GLU A 410 14.37 19.80 10.13
C GLU A 410 14.78 20.74 8.97
N PRO A 411 15.83 21.58 9.14
CA PRO A 411 16.19 22.58 8.13
C PRO A 411 16.55 22.01 6.75
N ASP A 412 17.15 20.83 6.70
CA ASP A 412 17.50 20.15 5.47
C ASP A 412 16.28 19.54 4.75
N VAL A 413 15.29 19.09 5.52
CA VAL A 413 13.97 18.66 4.97
C VAL A 413 13.23 19.86 4.38
N GLN A 414 13.20 20.98 5.09
CA GLN A 414 12.59 22.21 4.59
C GLN A 414 13.30 22.73 3.33
N ALA A 415 14.64 22.63 3.28
CA ALA A 415 15.42 23.00 2.08
C ALA A 415 15.15 22.03 0.91
N PHE A 416 15.02 20.74 1.17
CA PHE A 416 14.67 19.74 0.15
C PHE A 416 13.31 20.07 -0.49
N TRP A 417 12.29 20.40 0.30
CA TRP A 417 10.98 20.77 -0.23
C TRP A 417 10.94 22.11 -0.98
N GLN A 418 11.95 22.97 -0.84
CA GLN A 418 12.02 24.27 -1.49
C GLN A 418 12.94 24.32 -2.70
N ASP A 419 14.06 23.61 -2.66
CA ASP A 419 15.17 23.78 -3.57
C ASP A 419 15.45 22.54 -4.46
N ASP A 420 15.01 21.34 -4.04
CA ASP A 420 15.17 20.10 -4.81
C ASP A 420 13.89 19.78 -5.58
N LEU A 421 14.01 19.41 -6.86
CA LEU A 421 12.82 19.16 -7.69
C LEU A 421 11.97 18.00 -7.14
N ALA A 422 12.58 16.90 -6.69
CA ALA A 422 11.85 15.79 -6.10
C ALA A 422 11.10 16.23 -4.83
N GLY A 423 11.76 17.03 -3.99
CA GLY A 423 11.16 17.60 -2.78
C GLY A 423 10.02 18.58 -3.09
N VAL A 424 10.19 19.46 -4.08
CA VAL A 424 9.12 20.37 -4.54
C VAL A 424 7.90 19.59 -5.02
N LEU A 425 8.11 18.51 -5.77
CA LEU A 425 7.04 17.66 -6.28
C LEU A 425 6.37 16.83 -5.16
N LEU A 426 7.14 16.45 -4.13
CA LEU A 426 6.64 15.65 -3.01
C LEU A 426 5.87 16.48 -1.97
N LYS A 427 6.18 17.78 -1.85
CA LYS A 427 5.61 18.65 -0.81
C LYS A 427 4.08 18.68 -0.77
N PRO A 428 3.33 18.74 -1.90
CA PRO A 428 1.87 18.68 -1.85
C PRO A 428 1.32 17.40 -1.20
N ALA A 429 1.99 16.26 -1.40
CA ALA A 429 1.61 15.01 -0.73
C ALA A 429 1.88 15.02 0.79
N VAL A 430 2.95 15.70 1.21
CA VAL A 430 3.25 15.90 2.64
C VAL A 430 2.16 16.75 3.30
N ASP A 431 1.76 17.85 2.64
CA ASP A 431 0.68 18.71 3.14
C ASP A 431 -0.65 17.96 3.18
N GLN A 432 -0.96 17.21 2.12
CA GLN A 432 -2.15 16.38 2.02
C GLN A 432 -2.23 15.34 3.15
N LEU A 433 -1.13 14.68 3.49
CA LEU A 433 -1.07 13.72 4.59
C LEU A 433 -1.31 14.40 5.96
N ALA A 434 -0.73 15.59 6.15
CA ALA A 434 -0.90 16.34 7.39
C ALA A 434 -2.33 16.86 7.59
N ASP A 435 -3.05 17.13 6.49
CA ASP A 435 -4.44 17.61 6.48
C ASP A 435 -5.47 16.48 6.36
N ALA A 436 -5.02 15.22 6.14
CA ALA A 436 -5.92 14.07 6.04
C ALA A 436 -6.68 13.82 7.36
N ASP A 437 -7.97 13.52 7.22
CA ASP A 437 -8.83 13.22 8.37
C ASP A 437 -8.49 11.83 8.95
N PRO A 438 -8.00 11.74 10.18
CA PRO A 438 -7.68 10.45 10.80
C PRO A 438 -8.94 9.61 11.10
N ASP A 439 -10.14 10.19 11.06
CA ASP A 439 -11.40 9.45 11.20
C ASP A 439 -11.83 8.78 9.89
N LEU A 440 -11.08 8.97 8.79
CA LEU A 440 -11.26 8.32 7.49
C LEU A 440 -10.03 7.47 7.11
N PRO A 441 -9.69 6.42 7.87
CA PRO A 441 -8.42 5.69 7.74
C PRO A 441 -8.35 4.74 6.53
N GLY A 442 -9.44 4.60 5.78
CA GLY A 442 -9.58 3.58 4.74
C GLY A 442 -10.04 2.21 5.29
N PRO A 443 -10.34 1.24 4.42
CA PRO A 443 -10.96 -0.02 4.81
C PRO A 443 -9.99 -1.00 5.47
N LEU A 444 -10.56 -1.88 6.33
CA LEU A 444 -9.95 -3.11 6.81
C LEU A 444 -10.71 -4.30 6.24
N ILE A 445 -10.09 -5.04 5.35
CA ILE A 445 -10.72 -6.14 4.61
C ILE A 445 -9.86 -7.39 4.80
N GLY A 446 -10.45 -8.48 5.29
CA GLY A 446 -9.74 -9.76 5.46
C GLY A 446 -9.24 -10.32 4.12
N PRO A 447 -10.14 -10.67 3.19
CA PRO A 447 -9.76 -11.14 1.85
C PRO A 447 -9.51 -9.97 0.89
N TYR A 448 -8.63 -9.05 1.25
CA TYR A 448 -8.36 -7.83 0.45
C TYR A 448 -7.89 -8.14 -1.00
N PRO A 449 -7.09 -9.17 -1.28
CA PRO A 449 -6.77 -9.52 -2.67
C PRO A 449 -8.00 -9.80 -3.53
N ASP A 450 -9.01 -10.50 -3.02
CA ASP A 450 -10.26 -10.77 -3.76
C ASP A 450 -11.02 -9.45 -4.03
N PHE A 451 -11.03 -8.52 -3.07
CA PHE A 451 -11.63 -7.20 -3.25
C PHE A 451 -10.91 -6.39 -4.35
N ILE A 452 -9.58 -6.40 -4.36
CA ILE A 452 -8.78 -5.73 -5.39
C ILE A 452 -9.12 -6.30 -6.78
N ASP A 453 -9.02 -7.62 -6.93
CA ASP A 453 -9.21 -8.29 -8.20
C ASP A 453 -10.62 -8.02 -8.75
N ASP A 454 -11.68 -8.22 -7.95
CA ASP A 454 -13.07 -8.04 -8.38
C ASP A 454 -13.38 -6.56 -8.74
N LEU A 455 -12.85 -5.59 -7.96
CA LEU A 455 -13.07 -4.17 -8.23
C LEU A 455 -12.32 -3.70 -9.49
N GLU A 456 -11.05 -4.09 -9.65
CA GLU A 456 -10.24 -3.73 -10.81
C GLU A 456 -10.78 -4.40 -12.08
N ASP A 457 -11.23 -5.64 -12.03
CA ASP A 457 -11.91 -6.32 -13.13
C ASP A 457 -13.19 -5.57 -13.56
N ALA A 458 -13.98 -5.07 -12.60
CA ALA A 458 -15.16 -4.26 -12.90
C ALA A 458 -14.80 -2.92 -13.56
N MET A 459 -13.75 -2.26 -13.07
CA MET A 459 -13.24 -1.03 -13.68
C MET A 459 -12.74 -1.28 -15.10
N GLU A 460 -11.95 -2.35 -15.32
CA GLU A 460 -11.47 -2.73 -16.65
C GLU A 460 -12.61 -3.06 -17.61
N ALA A 461 -13.61 -3.83 -17.16
CA ALA A 461 -14.79 -4.13 -17.97
C ALA A 461 -15.52 -2.86 -18.43
N VAL A 462 -15.63 -1.84 -17.58
CA VAL A 462 -16.23 -0.56 -17.94
C VAL A 462 -15.35 0.24 -18.89
N LEU A 463 -14.03 0.33 -18.61
CA LEU A 463 -13.15 1.24 -19.34
C LEU A 463 -12.64 0.67 -20.67
N PHE A 464 -12.54 -0.67 -20.81
CA PHE A 464 -12.02 -1.32 -22.02
C PHE A 464 -13.11 -2.07 -22.82
N ASP A 465 -14.12 -2.67 -22.13
CA ASP A 465 -15.04 -3.62 -22.76
C ASP A 465 -16.49 -3.13 -22.87
N ASP A 466 -16.75 -1.83 -22.66
CA ASP A 466 -18.06 -1.18 -22.78
C ASP A 466 -19.12 -1.71 -21.79
N ALA A 467 -18.74 -2.29 -20.64
CA ALA A 467 -19.70 -2.72 -19.64
C ALA A 467 -20.45 -1.52 -19.01
N GLU A 468 -21.70 -1.75 -18.60
CA GLU A 468 -22.47 -0.73 -17.90
C GLU A 468 -21.96 -0.56 -16.44
N PRO A 469 -21.56 0.64 -16.00
CA PRO A 469 -20.93 0.86 -14.71
C PRO A 469 -21.70 0.28 -13.52
N ALA A 470 -23.01 0.52 -13.43
CA ALA A 470 -23.84 0.04 -12.33
C ALA A 470 -23.91 -1.50 -12.29
N GLY A 471 -23.93 -2.16 -13.45
CA GLY A 471 -23.95 -3.61 -13.54
C GLY A 471 -22.62 -4.22 -13.11
N ALA A 472 -21.50 -3.69 -13.64
CA ALA A 472 -20.16 -4.17 -13.30
C ALA A 472 -19.84 -4.02 -11.81
N LEU A 473 -20.18 -2.86 -11.21
CA LEU A 473 -20.00 -2.64 -9.77
C LEU A 473 -20.88 -3.56 -8.92
N ALA A 474 -22.13 -3.81 -9.32
CA ALA A 474 -23.02 -4.69 -8.58
C ALA A 474 -22.53 -6.15 -8.61
N ASP A 475 -22.08 -6.64 -9.76
CA ASP A 475 -21.53 -8.00 -9.91
C ASP A 475 -20.24 -8.16 -9.08
N ALA A 476 -19.35 -7.17 -9.08
CA ALA A 476 -18.14 -7.14 -8.25
C ALA A 476 -18.48 -7.12 -6.75
N GLN A 477 -19.42 -6.26 -6.34
CA GLN A 477 -19.88 -6.19 -4.94
C GLN A 477 -20.44 -7.52 -4.44
N ASP A 478 -21.24 -8.20 -5.27
CA ASP A 478 -21.79 -9.52 -4.93
C ASP A 478 -20.68 -10.58 -4.77
N SER A 479 -19.64 -10.54 -5.63
CA SER A 479 -18.49 -11.44 -5.55
C SER A 479 -17.67 -11.18 -4.29
N VAL A 480 -17.31 -9.92 -4.01
CA VAL A 480 -16.59 -9.50 -2.80
C VAL A 480 -17.35 -9.88 -1.55
N THR A 481 -18.67 -9.64 -1.49
CA THR A 481 -19.53 -10.05 -0.37
C THR A 481 -19.42 -11.55 -0.12
N GLY A 482 -19.40 -12.35 -1.18
CA GLY A 482 -19.21 -13.81 -1.06
C GLY A 482 -17.84 -14.19 -0.47
N SER A 483 -16.77 -13.44 -0.79
CA SER A 483 -15.43 -13.65 -0.22
C SER A 483 -15.35 -13.23 1.25
N LEU A 484 -15.95 -12.07 1.60
CA LEU A 484 -16.05 -11.59 2.99
C LEU A 484 -16.77 -12.59 3.90
N GLN A 485 -17.91 -13.13 3.44
CA GLN A 485 -18.69 -14.10 4.21
C GLN A 485 -17.91 -15.41 4.44
N ARG A 486 -17.19 -15.90 3.42
CA ARG A 486 -16.33 -17.10 3.57
C ARG A 486 -15.22 -16.85 4.59
N TYR A 487 -14.57 -15.70 4.50
CA TYR A 487 -13.52 -15.32 5.42
C TYR A 487 -14.00 -15.21 6.87
N ALA A 488 -15.21 -14.70 7.09
CA ALA A 488 -15.80 -14.59 8.43
C ALA A 488 -16.28 -15.94 9.02
N GLU A 489 -16.43 -16.99 8.18
CA GLU A 489 -16.82 -18.34 8.63
C GLU A 489 -15.59 -19.20 9.05
N ASP A 490 -14.37 -18.84 8.60
CA ASP A 490 -13.12 -19.59 8.87
C ASP A 490 -12.46 -19.14 10.17
#